data_e10d5db1ce8bdf534732790b4d704827
#
_entry.id   e10d5db1ce8bdf534732790b4d704827
#
_cell.length_a   1.000
_cell.length_b   1.000
_cell.length_c   1.000
_cell.angle_alpha   90.00
_cell.angle_beta   90.00
_cell.angle_gamma   90.00
#
_symmetry.space_group_name_H-M   'P 1'
#
loop_
_entity.id
_entity.type
_entity.pdbx_description
1 polymer ?
#
loop_
_entity_poly.entity_id
_entity_poly.type
_entity_poly.pdbx_seq_one_letter_code
_entity_poly.pdbx_strand_id
1 'polypeptide(L)'
;MIDLLTWIAPTATILAALVTASNLGSRVTGYGFIVFTVGSIAWLGMAWLKGDAPLMWQNVALTLLNLFGIWRWLGREARIEEGGRAAQQESRDTPGEPLFPASMLGQGRLVADDGSQLGRAVDAMIGCSSGRVSYLVAADGGVAGIGETLRQVSWSRLSARESEFRAQMSPGQFQALPVLYKDDWPG
;
A
#
# COMPACT_ATOMS: atom_id res chain seq x y z
N MET A 1 13.67 9.70 -33.68
CA MET A 1 14.19 9.06 -32.43
C MET A 1 14.15 10.02 -31.24
N ILE A 2 14.66 11.24 -31.35
CA ILE A 2 14.59 12.26 -30.28
C ILE A 2 13.12 12.54 -29.91
N ASP A 3 12.23 12.73 -30.89
CA ASP A 3 10.81 13.01 -30.60
C ASP A 3 10.12 11.92 -29.80
N LEU A 4 10.45 10.65 -30.06
CA LEU A 4 9.90 9.52 -29.30
C LEU A 4 10.36 9.56 -27.84
N LEU A 5 11.65 9.77 -27.58
CA LEU A 5 12.21 9.88 -26.23
C LEU A 5 11.63 11.08 -25.46
N THR A 6 11.34 12.19 -26.16
CA THR A 6 10.76 13.41 -25.58
C THR A 6 9.38 13.15 -24.97
N TRP A 7 8.61 12.19 -25.49
CA TRP A 7 7.31 11.82 -24.94
C TRP A 7 7.38 10.65 -23.96
N ILE A 8 8.20 9.63 -24.23
CA ILE A 8 8.33 8.44 -23.37
C ILE A 8 8.87 8.83 -22.00
N ALA A 9 9.92 9.64 -21.94
CA ALA A 9 10.60 9.94 -20.69
C ALA A 9 9.68 10.62 -19.65
N PRO A 10 9.00 11.75 -19.92
CA PRO A 10 8.12 12.38 -18.96
C PRO A 10 6.87 11.52 -18.66
N THR A 11 6.29 10.86 -19.67
CA THR A 11 5.11 10.02 -19.48
C THR A 11 5.41 8.85 -18.53
N ALA A 12 6.50 8.13 -18.75
CA ALA A 12 6.92 7.05 -17.87
C ALA A 12 7.16 7.55 -16.44
N THR A 13 7.82 8.70 -16.29
CA THR A 13 8.08 9.30 -14.97
C THR A 13 6.78 9.65 -14.23
N ILE A 14 5.81 10.25 -14.90
CA ILE A 14 4.51 10.62 -14.30
C ILE A 14 3.73 9.36 -13.92
N LEU A 15 3.64 8.38 -14.81
CA LEU A 15 2.94 7.12 -14.52
C LEU A 15 3.58 6.38 -13.36
N ALA A 16 4.91 6.31 -13.33
CA ALA A 16 5.63 5.68 -12.23
C ALA A 16 5.38 6.39 -10.89
N ALA A 17 5.37 7.73 -10.89
CA ALA A 17 5.07 8.53 -9.71
C ALA A 17 3.65 8.27 -9.19
N LEU A 18 2.65 8.21 -10.07
CA LEU A 18 1.27 7.89 -9.71
C LEU A 18 1.16 6.48 -9.11
N VAL A 19 1.80 5.48 -9.73
CA VAL A 19 1.80 4.10 -9.26
C VAL A 19 2.46 3.99 -7.89
N THR A 20 3.61 4.62 -7.69
CA THR A 20 4.31 4.56 -6.40
C THR A 20 3.59 5.33 -5.30
N ALA A 21 2.97 6.47 -5.61
CA ALA A 21 2.19 7.27 -4.67
C ALA A 21 0.87 6.61 -4.26
N SER A 22 0.30 5.72 -5.09
CA SER A 22 -0.97 5.04 -4.79
C SER A 22 -0.90 4.03 -3.64
N ASN A 23 0.29 3.62 -3.22
CA ASN A 23 0.54 2.69 -2.10
C ASN A 23 -0.32 1.40 -2.16
N LEU A 24 -0.42 0.80 -3.35
CA LEU A 24 -1.23 -0.39 -3.62
C LEU A 24 -0.50 -1.72 -3.29
N GLY A 25 0.51 -1.68 -2.42
CA GLY A 25 1.29 -2.84 -1.99
C GLY A 25 2.66 -2.95 -2.67
N SER A 26 3.47 -3.89 -2.16
CA SER A 26 4.89 -4.00 -2.53
C SER A 26 5.12 -4.28 -4.01
N ARG A 27 4.33 -5.18 -4.60
CA ARG A 27 4.50 -5.55 -6.02
C ARG A 27 4.14 -4.39 -6.95
N VAL A 28 3.05 -3.67 -6.67
CA VAL A 28 2.62 -2.52 -7.49
C VAL A 28 3.66 -1.40 -7.41
N THR A 29 4.14 -1.09 -6.22
CA THR A 29 5.23 -0.13 -6.01
C THR A 29 6.50 -0.56 -6.76
N GLY A 30 6.85 -1.84 -6.71
CA GLY A 30 8.00 -2.39 -7.43
C GLY A 30 7.87 -2.26 -8.96
N TYR A 31 6.69 -2.47 -9.53
CA TYR A 31 6.43 -2.19 -10.96
C TYR A 31 6.54 -0.70 -11.29
N GLY A 32 6.14 0.18 -10.37
CA GLY A 32 6.39 1.63 -10.48
C GLY A 32 7.88 1.93 -10.66
N PHE A 33 8.76 1.29 -9.89
CA PHE A 33 10.22 1.43 -10.04
C PHE A 33 10.76 0.88 -11.37
N ILE A 34 10.14 -0.15 -11.95
CA ILE A 34 10.49 -0.60 -13.31
C ILE A 34 10.16 0.50 -14.32
N VAL A 35 8.97 1.10 -14.24
CA VAL A 35 8.56 2.20 -15.12
C VAL A 35 9.46 3.43 -14.92
N PHE A 36 9.85 3.76 -13.69
CA PHE A 36 10.85 4.81 -13.42
C PHE A 36 12.20 4.50 -14.07
N THR A 37 12.63 3.24 -14.05
CA THR A 37 13.89 2.82 -14.71
C THR A 37 13.81 3.06 -16.21
N VAL A 38 12.71 2.70 -16.85
CA VAL A 38 12.50 2.98 -18.28
C VAL A 38 12.54 4.49 -18.55
N GLY A 39 11.87 5.29 -17.73
CA GLY A 39 11.91 6.75 -17.83
C GLY A 39 13.31 7.33 -17.70
N SER A 40 14.07 6.91 -16.68
CA SER A 40 15.43 7.42 -16.45
C SER A 40 16.41 7.00 -17.55
N ILE A 41 16.27 5.80 -18.13
CA ILE A 41 17.06 5.38 -19.28
C ILE A 41 16.72 6.23 -20.53
N ALA A 42 15.43 6.54 -20.74
CA ALA A 42 15.02 7.40 -21.84
C ALA A 42 15.57 8.83 -21.68
N TRP A 43 15.53 9.39 -20.45
CA TRP A 43 16.15 10.67 -20.15
C TRP A 43 17.67 10.65 -20.32
N LEU A 44 18.34 9.57 -19.91
CA LEU A 44 19.78 9.37 -20.11
C LEU A 44 20.15 9.37 -21.59
N GLY A 45 19.39 8.66 -22.41
CA GLY A 45 19.58 8.66 -23.88
C GLY A 45 19.40 10.03 -24.50
N MET A 46 18.41 10.80 -24.04
CA MET A 46 18.19 12.18 -24.51
C MET A 46 19.30 13.13 -24.07
N ALA A 47 19.76 13.01 -22.82
CA ALA A 47 20.89 13.79 -22.31
C ALA A 47 22.18 13.52 -23.09
N TRP A 48 22.44 12.26 -23.41
CA TRP A 48 23.58 11.86 -24.26
C TRP A 48 23.52 12.50 -25.64
N LEU A 49 22.37 12.44 -26.31
CA LEU A 49 22.17 12.99 -27.65
C LEU A 49 22.29 14.52 -27.69
N LYS A 50 21.98 15.21 -26.60
CA LYS A 50 22.07 16.67 -26.46
C LYS A 50 23.38 17.16 -25.86
N GLY A 51 24.24 16.25 -25.37
CA GLY A 51 25.48 16.64 -24.68
C GLY A 51 25.25 17.28 -23.31
N ASP A 52 24.10 17.05 -22.68
CA ASP A 52 23.72 17.61 -21.38
C ASP A 52 24.31 16.77 -20.24
N ALA A 53 25.52 17.08 -19.83
CA ALA A 53 26.23 16.34 -18.78
C ALA A 53 25.52 16.36 -17.42
N PRO A 54 24.96 17.47 -16.89
CA PRO A 54 24.19 17.47 -15.66
C PRO A 54 23.00 16.50 -15.70
N LEU A 55 22.18 16.56 -16.75
CA LEU A 55 21.03 15.68 -16.92
C LEU A 55 21.44 14.21 -17.04
N MET A 56 22.58 13.95 -17.71
CA MET A 56 23.13 12.60 -17.83
C MET A 56 23.49 12.01 -16.47
N TRP A 57 24.28 12.71 -15.64
CA TRP A 57 24.66 12.22 -14.31
C TRP A 57 23.48 12.06 -13.36
N GLN A 58 22.52 12.98 -13.41
CA GLN A 58 21.27 12.87 -12.65
C GLN A 58 20.54 11.57 -12.99
N ASN A 59 20.39 11.23 -14.26
CA ASN A 59 19.66 10.04 -14.66
C ASN A 59 20.45 8.73 -14.45
N VAL A 60 21.78 8.77 -14.46
CA VAL A 60 22.60 7.64 -13.97
C VAL A 60 22.26 7.34 -12.51
N ALA A 61 22.30 8.36 -11.65
CA ALA A 61 21.98 8.20 -10.24
C ALA A 61 20.53 7.71 -10.02
N LEU A 62 19.56 8.28 -10.75
CA LEU A 62 18.16 7.85 -10.68
C LEU A 62 17.98 6.41 -11.13
N THR A 63 18.67 5.97 -12.20
CA THR A 63 18.62 4.58 -12.64
C THR A 63 19.11 3.64 -11.56
N LEU A 64 20.23 3.93 -10.89
CA LEU A 64 20.73 3.12 -9.78
C LEU A 64 19.75 3.08 -8.61
N LEU A 65 19.15 4.21 -8.24
CA LEU A 65 18.13 4.28 -7.19
C LEU A 65 16.87 3.49 -7.56
N ASN A 66 16.44 3.53 -8.81
CA ASN A 66 15.30 2.77 -9.30
C ASN A 66 15.58 1.26 -9.28
N LEU A 67 16.77 0.82 -9.67
CA LEU A 67 17.18 -0.58 -9.57
C LEU A 67 17.21 -1.06 -8.12
N PHE A 68 17.69 -0.23 -7.19
CA PHE A 68 17.59 -0.50 -5.76
C PHE A 68 16.14 -0.60 -5.29
N GLY A 69 15.25 0.28 -5.78
CA GLY A 69 13.80 0.23 -5.52
C GLY A 69 13.18 -1.09 -6.00
N ILE A 70 13.51 -1.55 -7.20
CA ILE A 70 13.06 -2.84 -7.75
C ILE A 70 13.49 -3.98 -6.82
N TRP A 71 14.78 -4.04 -6.47
CA TRP A 71 15.30 -5.06 -5.56
C TRP A 71 14.60 -5.04 -4.20
N ARG A 72 14.39 -3.85 -3.62
CA ARG A 72 13.72 -3.69 -2.34
C ARG A 72 12.27 -4.18 -2.38
N TRP A 73 11.49 -3.70 -3.34
CA TRP A 73 10.05 -3.92 -3.37
C TRP A 73 9.65 -5.26 -3.98
N LEU A 74 10.22 -5.67 -5.11
CA LEU A 74 9.94 -6.97 -5.73
C LEU A 74 10.77 -8.11 -5.15
N GLY A 75 11.91 -7.80 -4.54
CA GLY A 75 12.75 -8.79 -3.87
C GLY A 75 12.37 -8.97 -2.40
N ARG A 76 12.79 -8.03 -1.57
CA ARG A 76 12.70 -8.16 -0.11
C ARG A 76 11.26 -8.06 0.43
N GLU A 77 10.54 -6.98 0.09
CA GLU A 77 9.19 -6.76 0.64
C GLU A 77 8.18 -7.80 0.12
N ALA A 78 8.23 -8.13 -1.17
CA ALA A 78 7.38 -9.18 -1.72
C ALA A 78 7.58 -10.54 -1.02
N ARG A 79 8.82 -10.91 -0.68
CA ARG A 79 9.09 -12.16 0.08
C ARG A 79 8.52 -12.12 1.50
N ILE A 80 8.58 -10.96 2.18
CA ILE A 80 8.00 -10.81 3.51
C ILE A 80 6.48 -10.98 3.46
N GLU A 81 5.82 -10.36 2.47
CA GLU A 81 4.39 -10.52 2.27
C GLU A 81 4.00 -11.97 1.91
N GLU A 82 4.79 -12.64 1.08
CA GLU A 82 4.59 -14.05 0.72
C GLU A 82 4.75 -14.96 1.93
N GLY A 83 5.78 -14.75 2.75
CA GLY A 83 6.00 -15.48 4.00
C GLY A 83 4.84 -15.32 4.98
N GLY A 84 4.34 -14.09 5.15
CA GLY A 84 3.17 -13.81 5.98
C GLY A 84 1.90 -14.52 5.49
N ARG A 85 1.67 -14.55 4.17
CA ARG A 85 0.54 -15.27 3.58
C ARG A 85 0.66 -16.79 3.73
N ALA A 86 1.85 -17.33 3.54
CA ALA A 86 2.11 -18.76 3.74
C ALA A 86 1.85 -19.18 5.18
N ALA A 87 2.38 -18.42 6.17
CA ALA A 87 2.13 -18.68 7.58
C ALA A 87 0.65 -18.55 7.95
N GLN A 88 -0.06 -17.59 7.38
CA GLN A 88 -1.51 -17.45 7.56
C GLN A 88 -2.26 -18.68 7.04
N GLN A 89 -1.91 -19.19 5.88
CA GLN A 89 -2.54 -20.35 5.30
C GLN A 89 -2.26 -21.61 6.12
N GLU A 90 -1.00 -21.85 6.50
CA GLU A 90 -0.59 -22.98 7.33
C GLU A 90 -1.29 -22.99 8.70
N SER A 91 -1.48 -21.80 9.30
CA SER A 91 -2.19 -21.69 10.59
C SER A 91 -3.66 -22.10 10.54
N ARG A 92 -4.28 -22.10 9.36
CA ARG A 92 -5.68 -22.56 9.18
C ARG A 92 -5.79 -24.06 9.06
N ASP A 93 -4.75 -24.68 8.52
CA ASP A 93 -4.71 -26.14 8.29
C ASP A 93 -4.17 -26.88 9.52
N THR A 94 -3.68 -26.14 10.52
CA THR A 94 -3.11 -26.67 11.76
C THR A 94 -4.04 -26.40 12.95
N PRO A 95 -4.21 -27.33 13.91
CA PRO A 95 -4.99 -27.07 15.11
C PRO A 95 -4.39 -25.91 15.91
N GLY A 96 -5.21 -24.86 16.19
CA GLY A 96 -4.77 -23.69 16.91
C GLY A 96 -5.57 -22.44 16.53
N GLU A 97 -5.10 -21.28 16.96
CA GLU A 97 -5.68 -19.99 16.57
C GLU A 97 -5.18 -19.60 15.17
N PRO A 98 -6.09 -19.30 14.21
CA PRO A 98 -5.70 -18.81 12.90
C PRO A 98 -4.96 -17.48 12.99
N LEU A 99 -3.86 -17.36 12.27
CA LEU A 99 -3.03 -16.15 12.24
C LEU A 99 -3.39 -15.27 11.04
N PHE A 100 -3.08 -13.99 11.13
CA PHE A 100 -3.08 -13.07 10.01
C PHE A 100 -1.85 -12.15 10.09
N PRO A 101 -1.29 -11.68 8.95
CA PRO A 101 -0.14 -10.79 8.94
C PRO A 101 -0.47 -9.43 9.56
N ALA A 102 0.41 -8.90 10.41
CA ALA A 102 0.24 -7.58 11.02
C ALA A 102 0.09 -6.45 9.96
N SER A 103 0.67 -6.62 8.77
CA SER A 103 0.50 -5.68 7.66
C SER A 103 -0.95 -5.47 7.22
N MET A 104 -1.83 -6.44 7.48
CA MET A 104 -3.27 -6.28 7.22
C MET A 104 -3.90 -5.17 8.06
N LEU A 105 -3.37 -4.88 9.26
CA LEU A 105 -3.88 -3.81 10.12
C LEU A 105 -3.75 -2.42 9.47
N GLY A 106 -2.79 -2.24 8.54
CA GLY A 106 -2.56 -0.97 7.86
C GLY A 106 -3.00 -0.93 6.39
N GLN A 107 -3.51 -2.04 5.82
CA GLN A 107 -3.85 -2.08 4.39
C GLN A 107 -4.93 -3.11 4.01
N GLY A 108 -5.48 -3.85 4.98
CA GLY A 108 -6.53 -4.83 4.74
C GLY A 108 -7.84 -4.17 4.29
N ARG A 109 -8.56 -4.83 3.38
CA ARG A 109 -9.91 -4.38 3.01
C ARG A 109 -10.86 -4.60 4.17
N LEU A 110 -11.81 -3.67 4.37
CA LEU A 110 -12.89 -3.82 5.32
C LEU A 110 -14.20 -4.06 4.56
N VAL A 111 -14.85 -5.16 4.85
CA VAL A 111 -16.12 -5.56 4.21
C VAL A 111 -17.20 -5.80 5.27
N ALA A 112 -18.45 -5.58 4.90
CA ALA A 112 -19.61 -5.91 5.72
C ALA A 112 -19.91 -7.42 5.67
N ASP A 113 -20.87 -7.89 6.48
CA ASP A 113 -21.31 -9.28 6.47
C ASP A 113 -21.87 -9.74 5.12
N ASP A 114 -22.49 -8.83 4.37
CA ASP A 114 -23.02 -9.09 3.03
C ASP A 114 -21.94 -9.07 1.93
N GLY A 115 -20.67 -8.78 2.29
CA GLY A 115 -19.56 -8.66 1.35
C GLY A 115 -19.41 -7.30 0.70
N SER A 116 -20.28 -6.33 1.00
CA SER A 116 -20.13 -4.96 0.51
C SER A 116 -18.88 -4.29 1.12
N GLN A 117 -18.15 -3.53 0.30
CA GLN A 117 -16.96 -2.83 0.76
C GLN A 117 -17.36 -1.66 1.65
N LEU A 118 -16.82 -1.62 2.87
CA LEU A 118 -16.99 -0.51 3.82
C LEU A 118 -15.85 0.51 3.73
N GLY A 119 -14.63 0.02 3.48
CA GLY A 119 -13.45 0.85 3.44
C GLY A 119 -12.17 0.01 3.46
N ARG A 120 -11.11 0.57 4.02
CA ARG A 120 -9.84 -0.14 4.23
C ARG A 120 -9.26 0.15 5.62
N ALA A 121 -8.56 -0.80 6.17
CA ALA A 121 -7.75 -0.60 7.36
C ALA A 121 -6.58 0.33 7.03
N VAL A 122 -6.29 1.28 7.91
CA VAL A 122 -5.15 2.20 7.78
C VAL A 122 -4.23 2.16 8.99
N ASP A 123 -4.78 1.76 10.16
CA ASP A 123 -4.01 1.56 11.39
C ASP A 123 -4.81 0.75 12.40
N ALA A 124 -4.19 0.36 13.52
CA ALA A 124 -4.86 -0.30 14.63
C ALA A 124 -4.22 0.09 15.97
N MET A 125 -5.03 0.21 16.99
CA MET A 125 -4.53 0.43 18.36
C MET A 125 -4.43 -0.89 19.11
N ILE A 126 -3.23 -1.15 19.64
CA ILE A 126 -2.86 -2.40 20.30
C ILE A 126 -2.48 -2.11 21.75
N GLY A 127 -3.05 -2.86 22.67
CA GLY A 127 -2.73 -2.72 24.09
C GLY A 127 -1.28 -3.09 24.39
N CYS A 128 -0.50 -2.15 24.95
CA CYS A 128 0.93 -2.32 25.18
C CYS A 128 1.28 -3.50 26.08
N SER A 129 0.46 -3.80 27.09
CA SER A 129 0.70 -4.89 28.04
C SER A 129 0.10 -6.22 27.58
N SER A 130 -1.04 -6.20 26.90
CA SER A 130 -1.77 -7.41 26.49
C SER A 130 -1.38 -7.92 25.11
N GLY A 131 -0.83 -7.06 24.24
CA GLY A 131 -0.61 -7.35 22.83
C GLY A 131 -1.90 -7.53 22.01
N ARG A 132 -3.08 -7.24 22.59
CA ARG A 132 -4.38 -7.40 21.94
C ARG A 132 -4.74 -6.16 21.14
N VAL A 133 -5.30 -6.36 19.94
CA VAL A 133 -5.89 -5.27 19.17
C VAL A 133 -7.15 -4.77 19.88
N SER A 134 -7.22 -3.48 20.18
CA SER A 134 -8.36 -2.81 20.78
C SER A 134 -9.39 -2.41 19.72
N TYR A 135 -8.94 -1.70 18.73
CA TYR A 135 -9.77 -1.28 17.60
C TYR A 135 -8.93 -1.08 16.32
N LEU A 136 -9.61 -1.15 15.20
CA LEU A 136 -9.08 -0.86 13.88
C LEU A 136 -9.47 0.57 13.49
N VAL A 137 -8.55 1.29 12.88
CA VAL A 137 -8.83 2.56 12.21
C VAL A 137 -9.10 2.27 10.73
N ALA A 138 -10.31 2.56 10.31
CA ALA A 138 -10.74 2.33 8.93
C ALA A 138 -10.94 3.64 8.20
N ALA A 139 -10.42 3.74 6.97
CA ALA A 139 -10.67 4.83 6.06
C ALA A 139 -11.89 4.54 5.19
N ASP A 140 -12.83 5.50 5.15
CA ASP A 140 -14.05 5.50 4.36
C ASP A 140 -13.98 6.56 3.26
N GLY A 141 -14.28 6.18 2.04
CA GLY A 141 -14.25 7.10 0.88
C GLY A 141 -12.84 7.54 0.48
N GLY A 142 -12.78 8.64 -0.27
CA GLY A 142 -11.54 9.27 -0.71
C GLY A 142 -10.73 8.46 -1.73
N VAL A 143 -9.65 9.07 -2.20
CA VAL A 143 -8.65 8.42 -3.07
C VAL A 143 -7.26 8.81 -2.60
N ALA A 144 -6.42 7.83 -2.29
CA ALA A 144 -5.02 8.03 -1.90
C ALA A 144 -4.83 9.00 -0.71
N GLY A 145 -5.72 8.94 0.29
CA GLY A 145 -5.66 9.79 1.49
C GLY A 145 -6.36 11.14 1.35
N ILE A 146 -6.88 11.49 0.17
CA ILE A 146 -7.57 12.77 -0.06
C ILE A 146 -9.08 12.55 0.07
N GLY A 147 -9.71 13.27 1.02
CA GLY A 147 -11.16 13.18 1.28
C GLY A 147 -11.58 11.91 2.01
N GLU A 148 -10.66 11.16 2.60
CA GLU A 148 -10.96 10.01 3.45
C GLU A 148 -11.52 10.46 4.81
N THR A 149 -12.48 9.71 5.32
CA THR A 149 -12.98 9.85 6.69
C THR A 149 -12.48 8.66 7.51
N LEU A 150 -11.79 8.91 8.62
CA LEU A 150 -11.31 7.86 9.50
C LEU A 150 -12.38 7.50 10.53
N ARG A 151 -12.59 6.20 10.76
CA ARG A 151 -13.57 5.68 11.72
C ARG A 151 -12.96 4.60 12.59
N GLN A 152 -13.37 4.58 13.86
CA GLN A 152 -13.01 3.53 14.80
C GLN A 152 -13.93 2.33 14.63
N VAL A 153 -13.36 1.14 14.45
CA VAL A 153 -14.08 -0.12 14.43
C VAL A 153 -13.55 -1.02 15.57
N SER A 154 -14.38 -1.30 16.56
CA SER A 154 -13.99 -2.18 17.68
C SER A 154 -13.56 -3.55 17.17
N TRP A 155 -12.45 -4.07 17.70
CA TRP A 155 -11.93 -5.38 17.33
C TRP A 155 -12.93 -6.52 17.57
N SER A 156 -13.76 -6.42 18.63
CA SER A 156 -14.79 -7.41 18.95
C SER A 156 -15.87 -7.59 17.86
N ARG A 157 -15.99 -6.64 16.94
CA ARG A 157 -16.92 -6.68 15.81
C ARG A 157 -16.27 -7.10 14.50
N LEU A 158 -15.00 -7.50 14.52
CA LEU A 158 -14.21 -7.84 13.36
C LEU A 158 -13.82 -9.32 13.37
N SER A 159 -13.73 -9.89 12.20
CA SER A 159 -13.06 -11.17 11.96
C SER A 159 -12.06 -11.01 10.83
N ALA A 160 -10.81 -11.46 11.05
CA ALA A 160 -9.79 -11.47 10.02
C ALA A 160 -9.97 -12.69 9.11
N ARG A 161 -10.02 -12.48 7.79
CA ARG A 161 -10.10 -13.52 6.78
C ARG A 161 -9.14 -13.19 5.64
N GLU A 162 -8.40 -14.17 5.17
CA GLU A 162 -7.43 -14.07 4.06
C GLU A 162 -6.74 -12.71 3.89
N SER A 163 -7.33 -11.78 3.15
CA SER A 163 -6.84 -10.45 2.86
C SER A 163 -7.80 -9.33 3.28
N GLU A 164 -8.83 -9.67 4.08
CA GLU A 164 -9.88 -8.72 4.47
C GLU A 164 -10.29 -8.88 5.93
N PHE A 165 -10.79 -7.78 6.50
CA PHE A 165 -11.51 -7.79 7.75
C PHE A 165 -13.01 -7.76 7.46
N ARG A 166 -13.74 -8.71 8.01
CA ARG A 166 -15.20 -8.73 7.95
C ARG A 166 -15.77 -8.11 9.21
N ALA A 167 -16.56 -7.05 9.04
CA ALA A 167 -17.20 -6.33 10.13
C ALA A 167 -18.65 -6.78 10.27
N GLN A 168 -19.05 -7.09 11.51
CA GLN A 168 -20.43 -7.43 11.86
C GLN A 168 -21.29 -6.15 11.92
N MET A 169 -21.43 -5.50 10.76
CA MET A 169 -22.22 -4.28 10.61
C MET A 169 -22.60 -4.03 9.14
N SER A 170 -23.70 -3.30 8.95
CA SER A 170 -24.10 -2.81 7.63
C SER A 170 -23.34 -1.55 7.23
N PRO A 171 -23.32 -1.18 5.92
CA PRO A 171 -22.73 0.09 5.48
C PRO A 171 -23.26 1.32 6.21
N GLY A 172 -24.57 1.39 6.45
CA GLY A 172 -25.18 2.50 7.20
C GLY A 172 -24.72 2.57 8.65
N GLN A 173 -24.53 1.43 9.29
CA GLN A 173 -23.98 1.37 10.67
C GLN A 173 -22.51 1.80 10.69
N PHE A 174 -21.74 1.42 9.68
CA PHE A 174 -20.35 1.86 9.54
C PHE A 174 -20.24 3.38 9.36
N GLN A 175 -21.07 3.96 8.49
CA GLN A 175 -21.10 5.41 8.27
C GLN A 175 -21.57 6.20 9.50
N ALA A 176 -22.34 5.57 10.40
CA ALA A 176 -22.77 6.16 11.66
C ALA A 176 -21.72 6.10 12.79
N LEU A 177 -20.60 5.39 12.59
CA LEU A 177 -19.52 5.35 13.58
C LEU A 177 -18.87 6.73 13.75
N PRO A 178 -18.37 7.06 14.96
CA PRO A 178 -17.67 8.30 15.22
C PRO A 178 -16.51 8.52 14.23
N VAL A 179 -16.40 9.75 13.76
CA VAL A 179 -15.25 10.18 12.95
C VAL A 179 -14.07 10.42 13.88
N LEU A 180 -12.92 9.88 13.54
CA LEU A 180 -11.66 10.11 14.25
C LEU A 180 -10.98 11.36 13.72
N TYR A 181 -10.79 12.35 14.59
CA TYR A 181 -9.98 13.53 14.31
C TYR A 181 -8.59 13.36 14.92
N LYS A 182 -7.62 14.12 14.41
CA LYS A 182 -6.20 14.00 14.79
C LYS A 182 -5.95 13.97 16.30
N ASP A 183 -6.73 14.71 17.08
CA ASP A 183 -6.52 14.90 18.51
C ASP A 183 -7.59 14.18 19.39
N ASP A 184 -8.41 13.31 18.79
CA ASP A 184 -9.55 12.64 19.44
C ASP A 184 -9.60 11.13 19.15
N TRP A 185 -8.46 10.48 19.31
CA TRP A 185 -8.41 9.02 19.23
C TRP A 185 -8.59 8.42 20.62
N PRO A 186 -9.51 7.44 20.80
CA PRO A 186 -9.73 6.80 22.08
C PRO A 186 -8.47 6.08 22.59
N GLY A 187 -8.13 6.33 23.88
CA GLY A 187 -7.02 5.68 24.58
C GLY A 187 -7.44 4.42 25.35
#